data_67c8e40c872db2e697034edf3399f5eb
#
_entry.id   67c8e40c872db2e697034edf3399f5eb
#
_cell.length_a   1.000
_cell.length_b   1.000
_cell.length_c   1.000
_cell.angle_alpha   90.00
_cell.angle_beta   90.00
_cell.angle_gamma   90.00
#
_symmetry.space_group_name_H-M   'P 1'
#
loop_
_entity.id
_entity.type
_entity.pdbx_description
1 polymer ?
#
loop_
_entity_poly.entity_id
_entity_poly.type
_entity_poly.pdbx_seq_one_letter_code
_entity_poly.pdbx_strand_id
1 'polypeptide(L)' 'MFDLTGKTALVTGASGGIGADIARALHGAGATVGLSGTRTAPLETLAAELGARAHVLPCNLS' A
#
# COMPACT_ATOMS: atom_id res chain seq x y z
N MET A 1 -7.91 -6.88 -18.20
CA MET A 1 -7.46 -5.89 -17.22
C MET A 1 -8.21 -6.05 -15.91
N PHE A 2 -7.51 -6.00 -14.81
CA PHE A 2 -8.15 -6.15 -13.50
C PHE A 2 -8.81 -4.85 -13.08
N ASP A 3 -10.02 -4.96 -12.61
CA ASP A 3 -10.73 -3.85 -11.99
C ASP A 3 -10.97 -4.18 -10.53
N LEU A 4 -10.23 -3.50 -9.65
CA LEU A 4 -10.31 -3.73 -8.21
C LEU A 4 -11.06 -2.62 -7.49
N THR A 5 -11.81 -1.83 -8.23
CA THR A 5 -12.61 -0.75 -7.64
C THR A 5 -13.51 -1.30 -6.55
N GLY A 6 -13.47 -0.68 -5.39
CA GLY A 6 -14.25 -1.13 -4.24
C GLY A 6 -13.61 -2.26 -3.43
N LYS A 7 -12.46 -2.76 -3.87
CA LYS A 7 -11.74 -3.79 -3.13
C LYS A 7 -10.69 -3.15 -2.23
N THR A 8 -10.35 -3.84 -1.16
CA THR A 8 -9.30 -3.41 -0.25
C THR A 8 -8.19 -4.46 -0.25
N ALA A 9 -6.96 -4.01 -0.39
CA ALA A 9 -5.81 -4.91 -0.40
C ALA A 9 -4.81 -4.47 0.66
N LEU A 10 -4.28 -5.42 1.41
CA LEU A 10 -3.23 -5.15 2.39
C LEU A 10 -1.90 -5.61 1.80
N VAL A 11 -0.96 -4.70 1.72
CA VAL A 11 0.39 -5.01 1.21
C VAL A 11 1.35 -5.00 2.39
N THR A 12 1.83 -6.17 2.77
CA THR A 12 2.84 -6.30 3.81
C THR A 12 4.22 -6.15 3.17
N GLY A 13 5.17 -5.62 3.92
CA GLY A 13 6.50 -5.38 3.38
C GLY A 13 6.54 -4.25 2.38
N ALA A 14 5.59 -3.32 2.43
CA ALA A 14 5.51 -2.21 1.48
C ALA A 14 6.67 -1.23 1.62
N SER A 15 7.44 -1.32 2.69
CA SER A 15 8.64 -0.50 2.84
C SER A 15 9.78 -0.98 1.94
N GLY A 16 9.69 -2.18 1.37
CA GLY A 16 10.66 -2.67 0.39
C GLY A 16 10.22 -2.32 -1.03
N GLY A 17 11.16 -2.37 -1.98
CA GLY A 17 10.88 -2.01 -3.37
C GLY A 17 9.81 -2.86 -4.03
N ILE A 18 9.86 -4.18 -3.81
CA ILE A 18 8.89 -5.09 -4.42
C ILE A 18 7.49 -4.84 -3.87
N GLY A 19 7.39 -4.68 -2.56
CA GLY A 19 6.09 -4.39 -1.93
C GLY A 19 5.51 -3.07 -2.42
N ALA A 20 6.36 -2.05 -2.58
CA ALA A 20 5.92 -0.77 -3.08
C ALA A 20 5.39 -0.89 -4.52
N ASP A 21 6.05 -1.67 -5.37
CA ASP A 21 5.60 -1.88 -6.74
C ASP A 21 4.25 -2.59 -6.77
N ILE A 22 4.06 -3.58 -5.90
CA ILE A 22 2.78 -4.28 -5.79
C ILE A 22 1.69 -3.31 -5.37
N ALA A 23 1.98 -2.46 -4.38
CA ALA A 23 1.01 -1.47 -3.90
C ALA A 23 0.60 -0.51 -5.02
N ARG A 24 1.56 -0.05 -5.80
CA ARG A 24 1.27 0.84 -6.93
C ARG A 24 0.37 0.16 -7.95
N ALA A 25 0.65 -1.11 -8.25
CA ALA A 25 -0.14 -1.85 -9.23
C ALA A 25 -1.58 -2.03 -8.74
N LEU A 26 -1.76 -2.41 -7.48
CA LEU A 26 -3.10 -2.59 -6.92
C LEU A 26 -3.86 -1.28 -6.87
N HIS A 27 -3.20 -0.21 -6.45
CA HIS A 27 -3.82 1.10 -6.40
C HIS A 27 -4.22 1.57 -7.80
N GLY A 28 -3.37 1.33 -8.78
CA GLY A 28 -3.67 1.68 -10.16
C GLY A 28 -4.84 0.91 -10.74
N ALA A 29 -5.12 -0.28 -10.21
CA ALA A 29 -6.28 -1.07 -10.61
C ALA A 29 -7.57 -0.66 -9.90
N GLY A 30 -7.51 0.32 -9.01
CA GLY A 30 -8.68 0.85 -8.35
C GLY A 30 -8.86 0.43 -6.90
N ALA A 31 -7.97 -0.39 -6.37
CA ALA A 31 -8.08 -0.89 -5.01
C ALA A 31 -7.75 0.18 -3.98
N THR A 32 -8.37 0.06 -2.81
CA THR A 32 -7.91 0.78 -1.63
C THR A 32 -6.77 -0.04 -1.03
N VAL A 33 -5.64 0.58 -0.80
CA VAL A 33 -4.43 -0.14 -0.41
C VAL A 33 -4.04 0.20 1.01
N GLY A 34 -3.88 -0.82 1.83
CA GLY A 34 -3.27 -0.69 3.16
C GLY A 34 -1.80 -1.05 3.07
N LEU A 35 -0.95 -0.16 3.52
CA LEU A 35 0.50 -0.33 3.45
C LEU A 35 1.03 -0.69 4.82
N SER A 36 1.64 -1.85 4.93
CA SER A 36 2.19 -2.33 6.20
C SER A 36 3.66 -2.67 6.04
N GLY A 37 4.44 -2.39 7.07
CA GLY A 37 5.86 -2.70 7.08
C GLY A 37 6.49 -2.24 8.37
N THR A 38 7.76 -2.52 8.55
CA THR A 38 8.47 -2.21 9.78
C THR A 38 8.93 -0.76 9.85
N ARG A 39 8.95 -0.05 8.71
CA ARG A 39 9.38 1.34 8.65
C ARG A 39 8.22 2.20 8.19
N THR A 40 7.83 3.16 9.01
CA THR A 40 6.72 4.05 8.66
C THR A 40 7.09 5.11 7.65
N ALA A 41 8.32 5.63 7.68
CA ALA A 41 8.69 6.71 6.78
C ALA A 41 8.54 6.35 5.29
N PRO A 42 9.04 5.18 4.82
CA PRO A 42 8.80 4.77 3.42
C PRO A 42 7.32 4.55 3.14
N LEU A 43 6.56 4.06 4.12
CA LEU A 43 5.13 3.82 3.93
C LEU A 43 4.38 5.13 3.74
N GLU A 44 4.72 6.14 4.53
CA GLU A 44 4.09 7.44 4.41
C GLU A 44 4.43 8.10 3.08
N THR A 45 5.68 7.96 2.63
CA THR A 45 6.08 8.47 1.34
C THR A 45 5.28 7.81 0.22
N LEU A 46 5.14 6.48 0.29
CA LEU A 46 4.37 5.74 -0.71
C LEU A 46 2.90 6.13 -0.68
N ALA A 47 2.33 6.27 0.52
CA ALA A 47 0.93 6.66 0.65
C ALA A 47 0.71 8.05 0.06
N ALA A 48 1.64 8.98 0.28
CA ALA A 48 1.56 10.31 -0.30
C ALA A 48 1.67 10.25 -1.83
N GLU A 49 2.51 9.38 -2.35
CA GLU A 49 2.65 9.19 -3.79
C GLU A 49 1.36 8.67 -4.41
N LEU A 50 0.72 7.69 -3.74
CA LEU A 50 -0.51 7.09 -4.25
C LEU A 50 -1.71 8.00 -4.08
N GLY A 51 -1.71 8.83 -3.06
CA GLY A 51 -2.80 9.77 -2.79
C GLY A 51 -4.00 9.11 -2.15
N ALA A 52 -5.18 9.31 -2.73
CA ALA A 52 -6.42 8.77 -2.18
C ALA A 52 -6.40 7.24 -2.17
N ARG A 53 -7.11 6.64 -1.25
CA ARG A 53 -7.26 5.19 -1.13
C ARG A 53 -5.97 4.47 -0.75
N ALA A 54 -5.04 5.17 -0.14
CA ALA A 54 -3.82 4.57 0.39
C ALA A 54 -3.71 4.91 1.88
N HIS A 55 -3.55 3.89 2.69
CA HIS A 55 -3.50 4.05 4.14
C HIS A 55 -2.27 3.36 4.70
N VAL A 56 -1.63 4.00 5.66
CA VAL A 56 -0.50 3.40 6.36
C VAL A 56 -1.02 2.66 7.58
N LEU A 57 -0.74 1.36 7.62
CA LEU A 57 -1.13 0.50 8.73
C LEU A 57 0.15 -0.02 9.38
N PRO A 58 0.61 0.62 10.45
CA PRO A 58 1.85 0.19 11.12
C PRO A 58 1.74 -1.26 11.55
N CYS A 59 2.77 -2.03 11.23
CA CYS A 59 2.82 -3.41 11.65
C CYS A 59 3.35 -3.46 13.07
N ASN A 60 2.48 -3.82 14.00
CA ASN A 60 2.85 -3.93 15.39
C ASN A 60 2.96 -5.40 15.77
N LEU A 61 4.16 -5.91 15.75
CA LEU A 61 4.45 -7.30 16.05
C LEU A 61 4.91 -7.46 17.50
N SER A 62 4.15 -6.96 18.39
CA SER A 62 4.50 -7.13 19.80
C SER A 62 4.05 -8.46 20.36
#